data_b68c405f7a38c31b4ec7b44344d00392
#
_entry.id   b68c405f7a38c31b4ec7b44344d00392
#
_cell.length_a   1.000
_cell.length_b   1.000
_cell.length_c   1.000
_cell.angle_alpha   90.00
_cell.angle_beta   90.00
_cell.angle_gamma   90.00
#
_symmetry.space_group_name_H-M   'P 1'
#
loop_
_entity.id
_entity.type
_entity.pdbx_description
1 polymer ?
#
loop_
_entity_poly.entity_id
_entity_poly.type
_entity_poly.pdbx_seq_one_letter_code
_entity_poly.pdbx_strand_id
1 'polypeptide(L)'
;MNKKKVIIAGGGFAGIQLARKLDQRLFDVLLVDKINHHQFQPLFYQVATSQLEPSSISFPLRNIFSRKKNVQIRLAEILSIDRNESKIITSIGEFSYDYLVLAMGCTNNFFGNENIKKNAFTLKTTYDAITIRNHIILTFEKIVSAKEDELEALNN
;
A
#
# COMPACT_ATOMS: atom_id res chain seq x y z
N MET A 1 -14.74 -2.59 -32.34
CA MET A 1 -13.48 -3.25 -31.94
C MET A 1 -13.64 -3.75 -30.52
N ASN A 2 -13.31 -5.03 -30.27
CA ASN A 2 -13.30 -5.57 -28.92
C ASN A 2 -12.09 -4.97 -28.18
N LYS A 3 -12.31 -4.36 -27.00
CA LYS A 3 -11.23 -3.80 -26.21
C LYS A 3 -10.37 -4.91 -25.59
N LYS A 4 -9.09 -4.64 -25.43
CA LYS A 4 -8.16 -5.54 -24.75
C LYS A 4 -8.29 -5.43 -23.24
N LYS A 5 -8.31 -6.56 -22.55
CA LYS A 5 -8.39 -6.63 -21.09
C LYS A 5 -6.98 -6.52 -20.47
N VAL A 6 -6.77 -5.49 -19.68
CA VAL A 6 -5.51 -5.28 -18.94
C VAL A 6 -5.78 -5.46 -17.45
N ILE A 7 -5.08 -6.40 -16.82
CA ILE A 7 -5.07 -6.50 -15.37
C ILE A 7 -3.81 -5.81 -14.84
N ILE A 8 -4.00 -4.92 -13.87
CA ILE A 8 -2.91 -4.25 -13.15
C ILE A 8 -2.94 -4.72 -11.70
N ALA A 9 -1.92 -5.44 -11.29
CA ALA A 9 -1.72 -5.91 -9.92
C ALA A 9 -1.00 -4.84 -9.11
N GLY A 10 -1.72 -4.13 -8.25
CA GLY A 10 -1.20 -3.09 -7.38
C GLY A 10 -1.65 -1.68 -7.73
N GLY A 11 -2.28 -0.99 -6.76
CA GLY A 11 -2.76 0.40 -6.79
C GLY A 11 -1.74 1.43 -6.29
N GLY A 12 -0.45 1.11 -6.40
CA GLY A 12 0.65 2.02 -6.11
C GLY A 12 0.90 3.04 -7.23
N PHE A 13 2.02 3.76 -7.14
CA PHE A 13 2.38 4.81 -8.12
C PHE A 13 2.36 4.31 -9.56
N ALA A 14 3.01 3.17 -9.84
CA ALA A 14 3.13 2.61 -11.18
C ALA A 14 1.76 2.18 -11.73
N GLY A 15 0.99 1.43 -10.94
CA GLY A 15 -0.32 0.92 -11.35
C GLY A 15 -1.32 2.03 -11.63
N ILE A 16 -1.39 3.05 -10.76
CA ILE A 16 -2.27 4.22 -10.96
C ILE A 16 -1.87 4.99 -12.22
N GLN A 17 -0.58 5.26 -12.41
CA GLN A 17 -0.11 6.00 -13.58
C GLN A 17 -0.41 5.27 -14.88
N LEU A 18 -0.19 3.96 -14.91
CA LEU A 18 -0.53 3.15 -16.08
C LEU A 18 -2.05 3.19 -16.35
N ALA A 19 -2.88 2.90 -15.33
CA ALA A 19 -4.33 2.89 -15.48
C ALA A 19 -4.89 4.24 -15.95
N ARG A 20 -4.26 5.37 -15.55
CA ARG A 20 -4.62 6.71 -16.02
C ARG A 20 -4.28 6.95 -17.48
N LYS A 21 -3.16 6.39 -17.97
CA LYS A 21 -2.64 6.66 -19.32
C LYS A 21 -3.21 5.73 -20.40
N LEU A 22 -3.74 4.56 -20.03
CA LEU A 22 -4.33 3.63 -20.99
C LEU A 22 -5.55 4.26 -21.69
N ASP A 23 -5.56 4.17 -23.02
CA ASP A 23 -6.65 4.71 -23.85
C ASP A 23 -7.94 3.91 -23.61
N GLN A 24 -8.96 4.61 -23.14
CA GLN A 24 -10.27 4.01 -22.83
C GLN A 24 -11.00 3.43 -24.05
N ARG A 25 -10.58 3.77 -25.26
CA ARG A 25 -11.15 3.21 -26.51
C ARG A 25 -10.58 1.84 -26.82
N LEU A 26 -9.37 1.55 -26.38
CA LEU A 26 -8.61 0.34 -26.70
C LEU A 26 -8.56 -0.67 -25.55
N PHE A 27 -8.65 -0.20 -24.31
CA PHE A 27 -8.42 -1.03 -23.13
C PHE A 27 -9.54 -0.95 -22.10
N ASP A 28 -9.91 -2.12 -21.57
CA ASP A 28 -10.66 -2.25 -20.33
C ASP A 28 -9.67 -2.70 -19.25
N VAL A 29 -9.60 -1.94 -18.16
CA VAL A 29 -8.60 -2.10 -17.10
C VAL A 29 -9.25 -2.63 -15.84
N LEU A 30 -8.69 -3.70 -15.28
CA LEU A 30 -8.99 -4.19 -13.94
C LEU A 30 -7.78 -3.92 -13.03
N LEU A 31 -7.93 -2.99 -12.10
CA LEU A 31 -6.94 -2.73 -11.05
C LEU A 31 -7.28 -3.59 -9.83
N VAL A 32 -6.36 -4.46 -9.44
CA VAL A 32 -6.50 -5.34 -8.27
C VAL A 32 -5.50 -4.92 -7.20
N ASP A 33 -5.98 -4.65 -5.99
CA ASP A 33 -5.14 -4.35 -4.82
C ASP A 33 -5.77 -4.94 -3.56
N LYS A 34 -4.96 -5.19 -2.53
CA LYS A 34 -5.41 -5.64 -1.21
C LYS A 34 -6.07 -4.52 -0.41
N ILE A 35 -5.69 -3.27 -0.68
CA ILE A 35 -6.16 -2.08 0.03
C ILE A 35 -6.95 -1.15 -0.87
N ASN A 36 -7.90 -0.42 -0.28
CA ASN A 36 -8.87 0.41 -1.01
C ASN A 36 -8.33 1.81 -1.34
N HIS A 37 -7.12 2.12 -0.99
CA HIS A 37 -6.59 3.47 -1.12
C HIS A 37 -5.13 3.48 -1.56
N HIS A 38 -4.78 4.50 -2.33
CA HIS A 38 -3.40 4.83 -2.62
C HIS A 38 -2.77 5.51 -1.42
N GLN A 39 -1.55 5.12 -1.08
CA GLN A 39 -0.76 5.72 0.00
C GLN A 39 0.41 6.50 -0.60
N PHE A 40 0.51 7.78 -0.26
CA PHE A 40 1.61 8.62 -0.73
C PHE A 40 2.84 8.42 0.15
N GLN A 41 3.59 7.35 -0.11
CA GLN A 41 4.73 6.90 0.69
C GLN A 41 5.78 7.99 1.02
N PRO A 42 6.12 8.92 0.10
CA PRO A 42 7.11 9.95 0.41
C PRO A 42 6.81 10.84 1.61
N LEU A 43 5.55 10.88 2.06
CA LEU A 43 5.12 11.68 3.22
C LEU A 43 4.83 10.86 4.48
N PHE A 44 5.15 9.58 4.51
CA PHE A 44 4.96 8.76 5.72
C PHE A 44 5.73 9.28 6.92
N TYR A 45 6.92 9.85 6.72
CA TYR A 45 7.71 10.44 7.80
C TYR A 45 6.99 11.61 8.46
N GLN A 46 6.21 12.40 7.72
CA GLN A 46 5.43 13.51 8.29
C GLN A 46 4.25 13.01 9.12
N VAL A 47 3.64 11.88 8.75
CA VAL A 47 2.63 11.23 9.59
C VAL A 47 3.29 10.65 10.86
N ALA A 48 4.44 9.99 10.73
CA ALA A 48 5.18 9.42 11.84
C ALA A 48 5.65 10.48 12.86
N THR A 49 5.90 11.71 12.41
CA THR A 49 6.30 12.85 13.26
C THR A 49 5.14 13.79 13.63
N SER A 50 3.90 13.37 13.44
CA SER A 50 2.68 14.14 13.76
C SER A 50 2.52 15.47 12.98
N GLN A 51 3.23 15.65 11.86
CA GLN A 51 3.11 16.85 11.02
C GLN A 51 1.93 16.79 10.06
N LEU A 52 1.50 15.58 9.67
CA LEU A 52 0.37 15.35 8.78
C LEU A 52 -0.57 14.29 9.33
N GLU A 53 -1.86 14.49 9.08
CA GLU A 53 -2.87 13.47 9.32
C GLU A 53 -2.79 12.34 8.29
N PRO A 54 -3.01 11.07 8.68
CA PRO A 54 -2.98 9.92 7.76
C PRO A 54 -3.93 10.08 6.57
N SER A 55 -5.07 10.74 6.76
CA SER A 55 -6.06 11.01 5.70
C SER A 55 -5.54 11.93 4.60
N SER A 56 -4.57 12.80 4.91
CA SER A 56 -3.97 13.74 3.96
C SER A 56 -3.11 13.06 2.89
N ILE A 57 -2.68 11.82 3.15
CA ILE A 57 -1.80 11.05 2.27
C ILE A 57 -2.42 9.75 1.76
N SER A 58 -3.69 9.50 2.09
CA SER A 58 -4.42 8.29 1.72
C SER A 58 -5.61 8.63 0.83
N PHE A 59 -5.56 8.19 -0.43
CA PHE A 59 -6.56 8.55 -1.44
C PHE A 59 -7.34 7.32 -1.89
N PRO A 60 -8.68 7.25 -1.70
CA PRO A 60 -9.48 6.12 -2.15
C PRO A 60 -9.31 5.87 -3.66
N LEU A 61 -8.97 4.64 -4.03
CA LEU A 61 -8.72 4.28 -5.44
C LEU A 61 -9.92 4.59 -6.32
N ARG A 62 -11.14 4.34 -5.84
CA ARG A 62 -12.36 4.63 -6.60
C ARG A 62 -12.57 6.11 -6.88
N ASN A 63 -12.14 6.98 -5.99
CA ASN A 63 -12.20 8.44 -6.21
C ASN A 63 -11.19 8.86 -7.28
N ILE A 64 -9.99 8.27 -7.28
CA ILE A 64 -8.94 8.54 -8.27
C ILE A 64 -9.43 8.25 -9.70
N PHE A 65 -10.26 7.21 -9.85
CA PHE A 65 -10.75 6.75 -11.15
C PHE A 65 -12.23 7.04 -11.40
N SER A 66 -12.88 7.88 -10.59
CA SER A 66 -14.32 8.19 -10.71
C SER A 66 -14.75 8.67 -12.10
N ARG A 67 -13.86 9.32 -12.85
CA ARG A 67 -14.09 9.82 -14.22
C ARG A 67 -13.58 8.88 -15.31
N LYS A 68 -12.96 7.73 -14.98
CA LYS A 68 -12.40 6.76 -15.94
C LYS A 68 -13.34 5.54 -16.05
N LYS A 69 -14.24 5.55 -17.02
CA LYS A 69 -15.26 4.49 -17.19
C LYS A 69 -14.69 3.11 -17.54
N ASN A 70 -13.47 3.06 -18.09
CA ASN A 70 -12.81 1.82 -18.47
C ASN A 70 -11.95 1.21 -17.35
N VAL A 71 -11.89 1.80 -16.17
CA VAL A 71 -11.12 1.29 -15.04
C VAL A 71 -12.05 0.75 -13.97
N GLN A 72 -11.98 -0.54 -13.71
CA GLN A 72 -12.65 -1.21 -12.61
C GLN A 72 -11.64 -1.52 -11.51
N ILE A 73 -12.07 -1.44 -10.25
CA ILE A 73 -11.24 -1.72 -9.09
C ILE A 73 -11.81 -2.92 -8.35
N ARG A 74 -10.95 -3.87 -8.01
CA ARG A 74 -11.28 -5.01 -7.14
C ARG A 74 -10.32 -5.06 -5.96
N LEU A 75 -10.90 -5.16 -4.78
CA LEU A 75 -10.14 -5.45 -3.56
C LEU A 75 -10.00 -6.95 -3.45
N ALA A 76 -8.79 -7.43 -3.68
CA ALA A 76 -8.48 -8.85 -3.62
C ALA A 76 -6.99 -9.08 -3.43
N GLU A 77 -6.67 -10.20 -2.82
CA GLU A 77 -5.33 -10.75 -2.85
C GLU A 77 -5.15 -11.63 -4.09
N ILE A 78 -4.07 -11.42 -4.84
CA ILE A 78 -3.69 -12.29 -5.94
C ILE A 78 -2.92 -13.46 -5.33
N LEU A 79 -3.47 -14.66 -5.49
CA LEU A 79 -2.94 -15.89 -4.91
C LEU A 79 -1.96 -16.57 -5.88
N SER A 80 -2.32 -16.60 -7.17
CA SER A 80 -1.45 -17.16 -8.21
C SER A 80 -1.78 -16.60 -9.60
N ILE A 81 -0.91 -16.90 -10.55
CA ILE A 81 -1.04 -16.51 -11.96
C ILE A 81 -0.95 -17.77 -12.80
N ASP A 82 -2.02 -18.08 -13.53
CA ASP A 82 -2.00 -19.11 -14.56
C ASP A 82 -1.63 -18.47 -15.91
N ARG A 83 -0.40 -18.73 -16.35
CA ARG A 83 0.11 -18.17 -17.60
C ARG A 83 -0.43 -18.89 -18.84
N ASN A 84 -0.80 -20.18 -18.70
CA ASN A 84 -1.30 -20.97 -19.83
C ASN A 84 -2.73 -20.54 -20.18
N GLU A 85 -3.56 -20.32 -19.16
CA GLU A 85 -4.94 -19.86 -19.31
C GLU A 85 -5.07 -18.32 -19.35
N SER A 86 -3.96 -17.60 -19.21
CA SER A 86 -3.95 -16.11 -19.11
C SER A 86 -4.95 -15.60 -18.09
N LYS A 87 -4.88 -16.14 -16.87
CA LYS A 87 -5.75 -15.81 -15.74
C LYS A 87 -4.95 -15.48 -14.49
N ILE A 88 -5.51 -14.62 -13.65
CA ILE A 88 -5.11 -14.48 -12.24
C ILE A 88 -6.14 -15.17 -11.35
N ILE A 89 -5.66 -15.86 -10.31
CA ILE A 89 -6.48 -16.46 -9.25
C ILE A 89 -6.37 -15.54 -8.04
N THR A 90 -7.52 -15.10 -7.53
CA THR A 90 -7.61 -14.15 -6.43
C THR A 90 -8.47 -14.69 -5.30
N SER A 91 -8.44 -14.02 -4.15
CA SER A 91 -9.30 -14.34 -3.00
C SER A 91 -10.82 -14.20 -3.27
N ILE A 92 -11.22 -13.61 -4.40
CA ILE A 92 -12.63 -13.38 -4.77
C ILE A 92 -13.01 -14.03 -6.10
N GLY A 93 -12.16 -14.86 -6.68
CA GLY A 93 -12.40 -15.55 -7.95
C GLY A 93 -11.30 -15.33 -8.98
N GLU A 94 -11.55 -15.79 -10.19
CA GLU A 94 -10.60 -15.76 -11.31
C GLU A 94 -10.92 -14.62 -12.27
N PHE A 95 -9.88 -14.04 -12.89
CA PHE A 95 -10.02 -13.00 -13.90
C PHE A 95 -9.06 -13.27 -15.07
N SER A 96 -9.60 -13.31 -16.27
CA SER A 96 -8.82 -13.47 -17.50
C SER A 96 -8.30 -12.13 -18.02
N TYR A 97 -7.14 -12.16 -18.68
CA TYR A 97 -6.50 -10.98 -19.24
C TYR A 97 -5.93 -11.22 -20.64
N ASP A 98 -5.81 -10.14 -21.43
CA ASP A 98 -4.92 -10.09 -22.60
C ASP A 98 -3.51 -9.64 -22.17
N TYR A 99 -3.43 -8.74 -21.17
CA TYR A 99 -2.16 -8.24 -20.63
C TYR A 99 -2.23 -8.20 -19.10
N LEU A 100 -1.17 -8.66 -18.46
CA LEU A 100 -0.98 -8.58 -17.01
C LEU A 100 0.23 -7.70 -16.68
N VAL A 101 0.02 -6.71 -15.82
CA VAL A 101 1.08 -5.82 -15.32
C VAL A 101 1.25 -6.01 -13.82
N LEU A 102 2.44 -6.38 -13.40
CA LEU A 102 2.80 -6.53 -12.00
C LEU A 102 3.37 -5.20 -11.47
N ALA A 103 2.59 -4.52 -10.65
CA ALA A 103 2.91 -3.21 -10.06
C ALA A 103 2.77 -3.22 -8.52
N MET A 104 3.00 -4.38 -7.90
CA MET A 104 2.76 -4.62 -6.46
C MET A 104 3.78 -3.94 -5.54
N GLY A 105 4.84 -3.35 -6.09
CA GLY A 105 5.91 -2.74 -5.31
C GLY A 105 6.82 -3.78 -4.64
N CYS A 106 7.32 -3.45 -3.47
CA CYS A 106 8.20 -4.31 -2.68
C CYS A 106 7.77 -4.34 -1.22
N THR A 107 8.24 -5.35 -0.49
CA THR A 107 8.08 -5.49 0.96
C THR A 107 9.41 -5.23 1.67
N ASN A 108 9.36 -5.08 3.00
CA ASN A 108 10.57 -4.99 3.81
C ASN A 108 11.32 -6.33 3.77
N ASN A 109 12.65 -6.25 3.66
CA ASN A 109 13.53 -7.42 3.74
C ASN A 109 14.53 -7.20 4.87
N PHE A 110 14.56 -8.11 5.82
CA PHE A 110 15.46 -8.09 6.99
C PHE A 110 16.65 -9.05 6.81
N PHE A 111 16.85 -9.62 5.60
CA PHE A 111 17.95 -10.50 5.25
C PHE A 111 18.13 -11.69 6.22
N GLY A 112 17.03 -12.20 6.78
CA GLY A 112 17.05 -13.28 7.75
C GLY A 112 17.45 -12.86 9.18
N ASN A 113 17.65 -11.57 9.44
CA ASN A 113 17.99 -11.09 10.78
C ASN A 113 16.70 -10.88 11.60
N GLU A 114 16.36 -11.91 12.40
CA GLU A 114 15.17 -11.90 13.24
C GLU A 114 15.26 -10.86 14.38
N ASN A 115 16.46 -10.48 14.82
CA ASN A 115 16.63 -9.45 15.83
C ASN A 115 16.24 -8.07 15.29
N ILE A 116 16.70 -7.72 14.09
CA ILE A 116 16.29 -6.46 13.42
C ILE A 116 14.78 -6.48 13.20
N LYS A 117 14.24 -7.57 12.67
CA LYS A 117 12.79 -7.69 12.40
C LYS A 117 11.94 -7.49 13.65
N LYS A 118 12.42 -7.95 14.81
CA LYS A 118 11.70 -7.83 16.09
C LYS A 118 11.80 -6.43 16.70
N ASN A 119 12.92 -5.75 16.53
CA ASN A 119 13.25 -4.52 17.27
C ASN A 119 13.23 -3.25 16.40
N ALA A 120 13.07 -3.36 15.08
CA ALA A 120 13.02 -2.20 14.17
C ALA A 120 11.58 -1.85 13.79
N PHE A 121 11.32 -0.57 13.67
CA PHE A 121 10.11 -0.08 13.03
C PHE A 121 10.29 -0.07 11.51
N THR A 122 9.23 -0.45 10.80
CA THR A 122 9.15 -0.27 9.35
C THR A 122 8.38 0.99 9.01
N LEU A 123 8.65 1.58 7.83
CA LEU A 123 7.93 2.75 7.35
C LEU A 123 7.51 2.53 5.89
N LYS A 124 6.64 1.53 5.68
CA LYS A 124 6.19 1.08 4.35
C LYS A 124 4.71 1.34 4.10
N THR A 125 3.95 1.48 5.17
CA THR A 125 2.50 1.69 5.13
C THR A 125 2.09 2.86 6.01
N THR A 126 0.89 3.40 5.78
CA THR A 126 0.28 4.40 6.69
C THR A 126 0.14 3.85 8.11
N TYR A 127 -0.13 2.54 8.24
CA TYR A 127 -0.19 1.89 9.54
C TYR A 127 1.16 1.93 10.28
N ASP A 128 2.26 1.66 9.58
CA ASP A 128 3.60 1.76 10.16
C ASP A 128 3.88 3.18 10.66
N ALA A 129 3.53 4.20 9.86
CA ALA A 129 3.71 5.60 10.24
C ALA A 129 2.91 5.96 11.50
N ILE A 130 1.67 5.49 11.62
CA ILE A 130 0.84 5.68 12.82
C ILE A 130 1.44 4.94 14.02
N THR A 131 1.97 3.74 13.82
CA THR A 131 2.62 2.96 14.88
C THR A 131 3.84 3.69 15.44
N ILE A 132 4.70 4.22 14.57
CA ILE A 132 5.85 5.03 14.97
C ILE A 132 5.39 6.29 15.71
N ARG A 133 4.41 7.02 15.19
CA ARG A 133 3.85 8.21 15.83
C ARG A 133 3.38 7.91 17.25
N ASN A 134 2.57 6.87 17.39
CA ASN A 134 2.04 6.50 18.70
C ASN A 134 3.15 6.08 19.67
N HIS A 135 4.16 5.36 19.18
CA HIS A 135 5.32 4.98 20.00
C HIS A 135 6.07 6.21 20.52
N ILE A 136 6.35 7.18 19.65
CA ILE A 136 7.02 8.44 20.03
C ILE A 136 6.21 9.18 21.11
N ILE A 137 4.91 9.40 20.86
CA ILE A 137 4.03 10.12 21.79
C ILE A 137 3.97 9.41 23.16
N LEU A 138 3.74 8.08 23.16
CA LEU A 138 3.70 7.30 24.39
C LEU A 138 5.02 7.29 25.14
N THR A 139 6.16 7.38 24.43
CA THR A 139 7.48 7.48 25.08
C THR A 139 7.63 8.82 25.80
N PHE A 140 7.22 9.91 25.16
CA PHE A 140 7.21 11.23 25.82
C PHE A 140 6.29 11.26 27.04
N GLU A 141 5.07 10.72 26.95
CA GLU A 141 4.16 10.64 28.09
C GLU A 141 4.76 9.83 29.26
N LYS A 142 5.47 8.74 28.97
CA LYS A 142 6.17 7.97 30.01
C LYS A 142 7.28 8.77 30.68
N ILE A 143 8.07 9.54 29.90
CA ILE A 143 9.14 10.38 30.43
C ILE A 143 8.57 11.45 31.36
N VAL A 144 7.46 12.12 30.97
CA VAL A 144 6.81 13.16 31.78
C VAL A 144 6.24 12.59 33.10
N SER A 145 5.78 11.34 33.09
CA SER A 145 5.18 10.68 34.26
C SER A 145 6.17 9.87 35.10
N ALA A 146 7.40 9.64 34.62
CA ALA A 146 8.42 8.88 35.31
C ALA A 146 8.99 9.65 36.51
N LYS A 147 9.28 8.92 37.60
CA LYS A 147 10.10 9.44 38.72
C LYS A 147 11.57 9.46 38.32
N GLU A 148 12.38 10.27 39.01
CA GLU A 148 13.83 10.44 38.73
C GLU A 148 14.57 9.11 38.57
N ASP A 149 14.28 8.12 39.39
CA ASP A 149 14.91 6.80 39.37
C ASP A 149 14.56 5.94 38.15
N GLU A 150 13.44 6.26 37.44
CA GLU A 150 12.99 5.54 36.27
C GLU A 150 13.49 6.20 34.95
N LEU A 151 13.92 7.46 35.01
CA LEU A 151 14.40 8.23 33.84
C LEU A 151 15.72 7.64 33.29
N GLU A 152 16.59 7.13 34.12
CA GLU A 152 17.84 6.48 33.68
C GLU A 152 17.58 5.19 32.90
N ALA A 153 16.52 4.45 33.21
CA ALA A 153 16.13 3.23 32.50
C ALA A 153 15.49 3.49 31.13
N LEU A 154 14.92 4.70 30.91
CA LEU A 154 14.32 5.09 29.63
C LEU A 154 15.32 5.69 28.64
N ASN A 155 16.54 6.05 29.12
CA ASN A 155 17.62 6.63 28.29
C ASN A 155 18.57 5.57 27.69
N ASN A 156 18.41 4.31 28.02
CA ASN A 156 19.18 3.16 27.51
C ASN A 156 18.32 2.29 26.58
#